data_d93eeff379349f05f660603e6b0685c0
#
_entry.id   d93eeff379349f05f660603e6b0685c0
#
_cell.length_a   1.000
_cell.length_b   1.000
_cell.length_c   1.000
_cell.angle_alpha   90.00
_cell.angle_beta   90.00
_cell.angle_gamma   90.00
#
_symmetry.space_group_name_H-M   'P 1'
#
loop_
_entity.id
_entity.type
_entity.pdbx_description
1 polymer ?
#
loop_
_entity_poly.entity_id
_entity_poly.type
_entity_poly.pdbx_seq_one_letter_code
_entity_poly.pdbx_strand_id
1 'polypeptide(L)'
;MNQKIEISKTEQLEALADGLQAFYRVVEKHIGGPIRTDFRQFATVTKTELAEYLKSHPLLAEKHVMSEEEALRLHDHPALLTENGKWLVCWIDRGTKTNKAYFDDLPEAAANFLMAYW
;
A
#
# COMPACT_ATOMS: atom_id res chain seq x y z
N MET A 1 -26.35 -9.44 -14.65
CA MET A 1 -26.33 -9.96 -13.28
C MET A 1 -24.98 -9.68 -12.65
N ASN A 2 -24.96 -8.88 -11.58
CA ASN A 2 -23.72 -8.52 -10.93
C ASN A 2 -23.28 -9.67 -10.01
N GLN A 3 -22.20 -10.34 -10.40
CA GLN A 3 -21.57 -11.29 -9.51
C GLN A 3 -20.80 -10.54 -8.47
N LYS A 4 -21.17 -10.71 -7.22
CA LYS A 4 -20.45 -10.16 -6.11
C LYS A 4 -19.24 -11.05 -5.84
N ILE A 5 -18.04 -10.51 -6.07
CA ILE A 5 -16.80 -11.23 -5.83
C ILE A 5 -16.39 -10.96 -4.39
N GLU A 6 -16.16 -12.02 -3.66
CA GLU A 6 -15.68 -11.92 -2.28
C GLU A 6 -14.27 -12.51 -2.20
N ILE A 7 -13.33 -11.66 -1.79
CA ILE A 7 -11.96 -12.07 -1.55
C ILE A 7 -11.76 -12.06 -0.04
N SER A 8 -11.25 -13.16 0.51
CA SER A 8 -11.05 -13.24 1.95
C SER A 8 -10.13 -12.13 2.45
N LYS A 9 -10.34 -11.68 3.68
CA LYS A 9 -9.48 -10.64 4.27
C LYS A 9 -8.03 -11.09 4.35
N THR A 10 -7.78 -12.37 4.65
CA THR A 10 -6.44 -12.93 4.69
C THR A 10 -5.73 -12.78 3.34
N GLU A 11 -6.41 -13.16 2.26
CA GLU A 11 -5.84 -13.04 0.90
C GLU A 11 -5.60 -11.58 0.52
N GLN A 12 -6.51 -10.69 0.90
CA GLN A 12 -6.35 -9.26 0.67
C GLN A 12 -5.13 -8.70 1.42
N LEU A 13 -4.98 -9.07 2.70
CA LEU A 13 -3.87 -8.60 3.53
C LEU A 13 -2.53 -9.09 2.99
N GLU A 14 -2.45 -10.37 2.63
CA GLU A 14 -1.24 -10.93 2.03
C GLU A 14 -0.85 -10.19 0.75
N ALA A 15 -1.83 -9.94 -0.12
CA ALA A 15 -1.60 -9.26 -1.39
C ALA A 15 -1.21 -7.79 -1.18
N LEU A 16 -1.96 -7.05 -0.36
CA LEU A 16 -1.66 -5.64 -0.09
C LEU A 16 -0.31 -5.46 0.58
N ALA A 17 0.07 -6.37 1.49
CA ALA A 17 1.37 -6.33 2.15
C ALA A 17 2.52 -6.52 1.16
N ASP A 18 2.29 -7.22 0.05
CA ASP A 18 3.27 -7.39 -1.01
C ASP A 18 3.31 -6.20 -1.97
N GLY A 19 2.21 -5.47 -2.10
CA GLY A 19 2.12 -4.27 -2.91
C GLY A 19 0.86 -4.20 -3.74
N LEU A 20 0.59 -3.03 -4.31
CA LEU A 20 -0.62 -2.77 -5.08
C LEU A 20 -0.74 -3.71 -6.29
N GLN A 21 0.37 -4.00 -6.98
CA GLN A 21 0.34 -4.90 -8.13
C GLN A 21 -0.08 -6.32 -7.76
N ALA A 22 0.37 -6.81 -6.61
CA ALA A 22 -0.04 -8.13 -6.11
C ALA A 22 -1.55 -8.14 -5.83
N PHE A 23 -2.07 -7.05 -5.27
CA PHE A 23 -3.50 -6.90 -5.02
C PHE A 23 -4.29 -6.92 -6.35
N TYR A 24 -3.82 -6.20 -7.36
CA TYR A 24 -4.43 -6.23 -8.69
C TYR A 24 -4.50 -7.65 -9.26
N ARG A 25 -3.42 -8.41 -9.15
CA ARG A 25 -3.37 -9.79 -9.67
C ARG A 25 -4.39 -10.69 -8.96
N VAL A 26 -4.53 -10.54 -7.66
CA VAL A 26 -5.50 -11.30 -6.88
C VAL A 26 -6.92 -10.98 -7.34
N VAL A 27 -7.24 -9.70 -7.49
CA VAL A 27 -8.55 -9.26 -7.95
C VAL A 27 -8.83 -9.79 -9.35
N GLU A 28 -7.89 -9.65 -10.28
CA GLU A 28 -8.02 -10.14 -11.64
C GLU A 28 -8.25 -11.65 -11.69
N LYS A 29 -7.56 -12.40 -10.84
CA LYS A 29 -7.74 -13.85 -10.74
C LYS A 29 -9.16 -14.21 -10.30
N HIS A 30 -9.72 -13.49 -9.33
CA HIS A 30 -11.08 -13.73 -8.85
C HIS A 30 -12.14 -13.33 -9.88
N ILE A 31 -11.88 -12.26 -10.63
CA ILE A 31 -12.78 -11.78 -11.69
C ILE A 31 -12.70 -12.68 -12.92
N GLY A 32 -11.52 -13.23 -13.20
CA GLY A 32 -11.26 -14.00 -14.41
C GLY A 32 -10.90 -13.12 -15.61
N GLY A 33 -10.41 -11.89 -15.36
CA GLY A 33 -10.04 -10.96 -16.41
C GLY A 33 -9.63 -9.61 -15.85
N PRO A 34 -9.38 -8.60 -16.73
CA PRO A 34 -8.92 -7.29 -16.28
C PRO A 34 -9.97 -6.55 -15.44
N ILE A 35 -9.50 -5.74 -14.51
CA ILE A 35 -10.36 -4.89 -13.68
C ILE A 35 -10.88 -3.74 -14.55
N ARG A 36 -12.20 -3.62 -14.66
CA ARG A 36 -12.87 -2.59 -15.48
C ARG A 36 -13.57 -1.51 -14.64
N THR A 37 -13.54 -1.66 -13.33
CA THR A 37 -14.16 -0.74 -12.38
C THR A 37 -13.10 -0.24 -11.40
N ASP A 38 -13.50 0.60 -10.44
CA ASP A 38 -12.58 1.08 -9.44
C ASP A 38 -12.07 -0.10 -8.59
N PHE A 39 -10.76 -0.37 -8.65
CA PHE A 39 -10.14 -1.48 -7.93
C PHE A 39 -10.33 -1.40 -6.42
N ARG A 40 -10.52 -0.18 -5.88
CA ARG A 40 -10.67 0.04 -4.43
C ARG A 40 -11.90 -0.64 -3.85
N GLN A 41 -12.92 -0.87 -4.67
CA GLN A 41 -14.16 -1.53 -4.22
C GLN A 41 -13.94 -2.98 -3.81
N PHE A 42 -12.84 -3.60 -4.26
CA PHE A 42 -12.54 -5.00 -3.94
C PHE A 42 -11.80 -5.15 -2.62
N ALA A 43 -11.35 -4.05 -2.03
CA ALA A 43 -10.69 -4.05 -0.74
C ALA A 43 -11.71 -3.81 0.37
N THR A 44 -11.85 -4.81 1.26
CA THR A 44 -12.71 -4.70 2.43
C THR A 44 -11.91 -4.55 3.71
N VAL A 45 -10.57 -4.65 3.62
CA VAL A 45 -9.69 -4.43 4.76
C VAL A 45 -9.39 -2.94 4.93
N THR A 46 -9.12 -2.54 6.16
CA THR A 46 -8.78 -1.17 6.49
C THR A 46 -7.28 -0.99 6.65
N LYS A 47 -6.82 0.26 6.66
CA LYS A 47 -5.41 0.57 6.96
C LYS A 47 -5.02 0.02 8.32
N THR A 48 -5.92 0.09 9.32
CA THR A 48 -5.67 -0.44 10.66
C THR A 48 -5.45 -1.94 10.62
N GLU A 49 -6.31 -2.67 9.90
CA GLU A 49 -6.16 -4.12 9.74
C GLU A 49 -4.84 -4.48 9.06
N LEU A 50 -4.46 -3.73 8.01
CA LEU A 50 -3.19 -3.95 7.33
C LEU A 50 -2.01 -3.64 8.25
N ALA A 51 -2.07 -2.57 9.04
CA ALA A 51 -1.02 -2.25 10.00
C ALA A 51 -0.84 -3.37 11.03
N GLU A 52 -1.94 -3.93 11.55
CA GLU A 52 -1.88 -5.07 12.48
C GLU A 52 -1.24 -6.30 11.83
N TYR A 53 -1.60 -6.59 10.59
CA TYR A 53 -0.99 -7.67 9.82
C TYR A 53 0.52 -7.47 9.68
N LEU A 54 0.95 -6.25 9.35
CA LEU A 54 2.36 -5.92 9.17
C LEU A 54 3.15 -5.94 10.49
N LYS A 55 2.50 -5.69 11.63
CA LYS A 55 3.16 -5.86 12.94
C LYS A 55 3.58 -7.30 13.17
N SER A 56 2.80 -8.25 12.70
CA SER A 56 3.11 -9.68 12.79
C SER A 56 4.06 -10.15 11.68
N HIS A 57 4.30 -9.30 10.67
CA HIS A 57 5.15 -9.62 9.51
C HIS A 57 6.07 -8.42 9.20
N PRO A 58 7.00 -8.10 10.11
CA PRO A 58 7.78 -6.86 9.99
C PRO A 58 8.64 -6.77 8.73
N LEU A 59 9.12 -7.89 8.21
CA LEU A 59 9.91 -7.89 6.97
C LEU A 59 9.09 -7.43 5.77
N LEU A 60 7.79 -7.69 5.78
CA LEU A 60 6.91 -7.23 4.71
C LEU A 60 6.73 -5.71 4.71
N ALA A 61 6.81 -5.09 5.88
CA ALA A 61 6.79 -3.63 5.98
C ALA A 61 8.14 -3.04 5.55
N GLU A 62 9.24 -3.63 5.99
CA GLU A 62 10.60 -3.15 5.70
C GLU A 62 10.93 -3.12 4.21
N LYS A 63 10.42 -4.07 3.44
CA LYS A 63 10.75 -4.14 2.01
C LYS A 63 10.24 -2.96 1.19
N HIS A 64 9.31 -2.18 1.73
CA HIS A 64 8.76 -1.01 1.04
C HIS A 64 9.51 0.29 1.36
N VAL A 65 10.43 0.25 2.32
CA VAL A 65 11.20 1.42 2.69
C VAL A 65 12.20 1.76 1.59
N MET A 66 12.22 3.02 1.19
CA MET A 66 13.11 3.53 0.15
C MET A 66 14.18 4.43 0.76
N SER A 67 15.31 4.54 0.05
CA SER A 67 16.25 5.61 0.33
C SER A 67 15.67 6.92 -0.21
N GLU A 68 16.17 8.06 0.28
CA GLU A 68 15.77 9.36 -0.24
C GLU A 68 16.07 9.47 -1.73
N GLU A 69 17.24 8.98 -2.15
CA GLU A 69 17.63 9.00 -3.56
C GLU A 69 16.64 8.24 -4.43
N GLU A 70 16.23 7.04 -4.01
CA GLU A 70 15.24 6.26 -4.73
C GLU A 70 13.89 6.97 -4.78
N ALA A 71 13.45 7.51 -3.64
CA ALA A 71 12.16 8.20 -3.55
C ALA A 71 12.10 9.41 -4.50
N LEU A 72 13.15 10.22 -4.55
CA LEU A 72 13.16 11.43 -5.35
C LEU A 72 13.22 11.18 -6.86
N ARG A 73 13.45 9.94 -7.28
CA ARG A 73 13.38 9.53 -8.70
C ARG A 73 11.96 9.19 -9.16
N LEU A 74 11.02 9.08 -8.21
CA LEU A 74 9.64 8.75 -8.53
C LEU A 74 8.91 9.96 -9.12
N HIS A 75 7.87 9.68 -9.91
CA HIS A 75 7.00 10.70 -10.48
C HIS A 75 5.56 10.33 -10.17
N ASP A 76 4.85 11.26 -9.53
CA ASP A 76 3.43 11.12 -9.21
C ASP A 76 3.15 9.77 -8.52
N HIS A 77 3.87 9.53 -7.42
CA HIS A 77 3.88 8.22 -6.75
C HIS A 77 4.09 8.39 -5.24
N PRO A 78 3.45 7.54 -4.42
CA PRO A 78 3.72 7.56 -2.98
C PRO A 78 5.11 7.01 -2.66
N ALA A 79 5.67 7.46 -1.55
CA ALA A 79 6.97 7.00 -1.05
C ALA A 79 6.92 6.77 0.44
N LEU A 80 7.71 5.81 0.91
CA LEU A 80 7.91 5.50 2.32
C LEU A 80 9.41 5.55 2.62
N LEU A 81 9.81 6.44 3.51
CA LEU A 81 11.21 6.65 3.86
C LEU A 81 11.32 7.21 5.28
N THR A 82 12.54 7.41 5.76
CA THR A 82 12.76 8.09 7.04
C THR A 82 13.10 9.56 6.81
N GLU A 83 12.59 10.41 7.70
CA GLU A 83 12.94 11.83 7.72
C GLU A 83 12.85 12.31 9.18
N ASN A 84 13.93 12.95 9.65
CA ASN A 84 13.99 13.49 11.01
C ASN A 84 13.69 12.46 12.10
N GLY A 85 14.17 11.23 11.92
CA GLY A 85 13.99 10.15 12.91
C GLY A 85 12.60 9.55 12.95
N LYS A 86 11.73 9.89 12.01
CA LYS A 86 10.39 9.34 11.90
C LYS A 86 10.18 8.66 10.56
N TRP A 87 9.12 7.85 10.45
CA TRP A 87 8.69 7.27 9.20
C TRP A 87 7.83 8.28 8.45
N LEU A 88 8.22 8.58 7.21
CA LEU A 88 7.51 9.54 6.37
C LEU A 88 6.80 8.80 5.26
N VAL A 89 5.50 9.06 5.10
CA VAL A 89 4.76 8.71 3.91
C VAL A 89 4.41 10.02 3.20
N CYS A 90 4.77 10.13 1.94
CA CYS A 90 4.52 11.35 1.17
C CYS A 90 4.25 11.00 -0.28
N TRP A 91 3.83 11.99 -1.04
CA TRP A 91 3.66 11.89 -2.48
C TRP A 91 4.84 12.58 -3.14
N ILE A 92 5.46 11.92 -4.12
CA ILE A 92 6.57 12.52 -4.87
C ILE A 92 6.03 13.05 -6.19
N ASP A 93 6.19 14.35 -6.39
CA ASP A 93 5.82 15.04 -7.62
C ASP A 93 7.06 15.76 -8.15
N ARG A 94 7.60 15.27 -9.25
CA ARG A 94 8.77 15.86 -9.92
C ARG A 94 9.95 16.07 -8.98
N GLY A 95 10.27 15.07 -8.18
CA GLY A 95 11.38 15.11 -7.23
C GLY A 95 11.10 15.92 -5.96
N THR A 96 9.85 16.34 -5.74
CA THR A 96 9.44 17.11 -4.57
C THR A 96 8.51 16.30 -3.69
N LYS A 97 8.82 16.27 -2.39
CA LYS A 97 7.94 15.62 -1.39
C LYS A 97 6.77 16.52 -1.06
N THR A 98 5.55 15.97 -1.25
CA THR A 98 4.30 16.68 -0.94
C THR A 98 3.41 15.80 -0.07
N ASN A 99 2.40 16.38 0.56
CA ASN A 99 1.42 15.65 1.39
C ASN A 99 2.11 14.76 2.44
N LYS A 100 3.05 15.34 3.18
CA LYS A 100 3.83 14.60 4.19
C LYS A 100 3.00 14.18 5.39
N ALA A 101 3.13 12.91 5.77
CA ALA A 101 2.55 12.37 7.01
C ALA A 101 3.64 11.59 7.75
N TYR A 102 3.79 11.83 9.04
CA TYR A 102 4.83 11.21 9.86
C TYR A 102 4.22 10.20 10.81
N PHE A 103 4.94 9.08 11.00
CA PHE A 103 4.50 7.98 11.84
C PHE A 103 5.64 7.54 12.76
N ASP A 104 5.28 7.09 13.97
CA ASP A 104 6.27 6.60 14.92
C ASP A 104 6.61 5.13 14.69
N ASP A 105 5.69 4.34 14.12
CA ASP A 105 5.98 2.94 13.82
C ASP A 105 5.86 2.63 12.33
N LEU A 106 6.71 1.70 11.88
CA LEU A 106 6.79 1.31 10.48
C LEU A 106 5.54 0.59 9.99
N PRO A 107 4.91 -0.35 10.73
CA PRO A 107 3.70 -1.01 10.24
C PRO A 107 2.57 -0.03 9.89
N GLU A 108 2.35 0.99 10.71
CA GLU A 108 1.34 2.01 10.43
C GLU A 108 1.71 2.84 9.20
N ALA A 109 2.97 3.26 9.11
CA ALA A 109 3.47 4.00 7.95
C ALA A 109 3.34 3.17 6.67
N ALA A 110 3.75 1.90 6.72
CA ALA A 110 3.67 1.01 5.57
C ALA A 110 2.23 0.78 5.11
N ALA A 111 1.29 0.61 6.05
CA ALA A 111 -0.13 0.46 5.70
C ALA A 111 -0.66 1.71 4.98
N ASN A 112 -0.28 2.90 5.46
CA ASN A 112 -0.67 4.15 4.82
C ASN A 112 -0.04 4.31 3.44
N PHE A 113 1.21 3.89 3.28
CA PHE A 113 1.89 3.87 1.97
C PHE A 113 1.21 2.91 0.99
N LEU A 114 0.94 1.69 1.42
CA LEU A 114 0.36 0.65 0.57
C LEU A 114 -1.08 0.97 0.15
N MET A 115 -1.81 1.68 0.99
CA MET A 115 -3.18 2.09 0.71
C MET A 115 -3.27 3.60 0.39
N ALA A 116 -2.21 4.18 -0.17
CA ALA A 116 -2.17 5.61 -0.47
C ALA A 116 -3.20 6.05 -1.51
N TYR A 117 -3.67 5.12 -2.33
CA TYR A 117 -4.68 5.40 -3.36
C TYR A 117 -6.12 5.27 -2.86
N TRP A 118 -6.32 4.89 -1.61
CA TRP A 118 -7.67 4.76 -1.02
C TRP A 118 -8.17 6.07 -0.42
#